data_66f9aff403816878d7bd022ce1893d37
#
_entry.id   66f9aff403816878d7bd022ce1893d37
#
_cell.length_a   1.000
_cell.length_b   1.000
_cell.length_c   1.000
_cell.angle_alpha   90.00
_cell.angle_beta   90.00
_cell.angle_gamma   90.00
#
_symmetry.space_group_name_H-M   'P 1'
#
loop_
_entity.id
_entity.type
_entity.pdbx_description
1 polymer ?
#
loop_
_entity_poly.entity_id
_entity_poly.type
_entity_poly.pdbx_seq_one_letter_code
_entity_poly.pdbx_strand_id
1 'polypeptide(L)'
;MGATAGGGDALEAVRRKLNVTWEAAETDARIRDVIDAVSPVLGMRLGLGPGHTFTKADGEAWALFLNACLYEFSDALDDFWVAYAPEVLACRLTSMLPEEGEVGGGAEA
;
A
#
# COMPACT_ATOMS: atom_id res chain seq x y z
N MET A 1 13.54 -16.44 2.28
CA MET A 1 12.96 -16.19 2.29
C MET A 1 12.38 -15.24 2.90
N GLY A 2 12.24 -15.29 3.82
CA GLY A 2 11.48 -14.33 4.40
C GLY A 2 11.95 -12.95 4.23
N ALA A 3 13.16 -12.82 4.12
CA ALA A 3 13.73 -11.52 4.03
C ALA A 3 13.03 -10.66 3.03
N THR A 4 12.57 -11.25 2.00
CA THR A 4 11.95 -10.44 1.01
C THR A 4 10.48 -10.58 1.05
N ALA A 5 10.00 -11.05 2.15
CA ALA A 5 8.61 -11.27 2.28
C ALA A 5 7.79 -10.07 1.86
N GLY A 6 8.11 -8.92 2.34
CA GLY A 6 7.34 -7.76 1.97
C GLY A 6 7.28 -7.55 0.48
N GLY A 7 8.43 -7.52 -0.13
CA GLY A 7 8.50 -7.32 -1.55
C GLY A 7 7.88 -8.46 -2.31
N GLY A 8 8.15 -9.68 -1.89
CA GLY A 8 7.62 -10.82 -2.56
C GLY A 8 6.11 -10.90 -2.45
N ASP A 9 5.60 -10.62 -1.27
CA ASP A 9 4.18 -10.65 -1.04
C ASP A 9 3.51 -9.57 -1.87
N ALA A 10 4.09 -8.41 -1.95
CA ALA A 10 3.50 -7.33 -2.70
C ALA A 10 3.45 -7.67 -4.18
N LEU A 11 4.53 -8.21 -4.70
CA LEU A 11 4.59 -8.55 -6.11
C LEU A 11 3.49 -9.54 -6.46
N GLU A 12 3.38 -10.59 -5.67
CA GLU A 12 2.40 -11.59 -5.91
C GLU A 12 0.98 -11.08 -5.74
N ALA A 13 0.74 -10.26 -4.73
CA ALA A 13 -0.57 -9.72 -4.50
C ALA A 13 -0.98 -8.78 -5.63
N VAL A 14 -0.06 -7.97 -6.12
CA VAL A 14 -0.36 -7.06 -7.20
C VAL A 14 -0.63 -7.84 -8.48
N ARG A 15 0.14 -8.90 -8.73
CA ARG A 15 -0.10 -9.73 -9.90
C ARG A 15 -1.50 -10.31 -9.85
N ARG A 16 -1.91 -10.78 -8.69
CA ARG A 16 -3.24 -11.34 -8.53
C ARG A 16 -4.31 -10.28 -8.73
N LYS A 17 -4.08 -9.09 -8.20
CA LYS A 17 -5.03 -8.01 -8.31
C LYS A 17 -5.19 -7.58 -9.77
N LEU A 18 -4.10 -7.61 -10.53
CA LEU A 18 -4.14 -7.25 -11.92
C LEU A 18 -4.64 -8.39 -12.80
N ASN A 19 -4.87 -9.55 -12.21
CA ASN A 19 -5.36 -10.69 -12.93
C ASN A 19 -4.39 -11.14 -14.02
N VAL A 20 -3.12 -11.07 -13.73
CA VAL A 20 -2.08 -11.47 -14.66
C VAL A 20 -1.88 -12.97 -14.52
N THR A 21 -2.01 -13.69 -15.59
CA THR A 21 -1.94 -15.13 -15.52
C THR A 21 -0.64 -15.74 -16.04
N TRP A 22 0.18 -14.96 -16.73
CA TRP A 22 1.45 -15.50 -17.19
C TRP A 22 2.57 -14.78 -16.45
N GLU A 23 3.72 -15.42 -16.42
CA GLU A 23 4.86 -14.87 -15.73
C GLU A 23 5.95 -14.45 -16.65
N ALA A 24 5.84 -13.33 -17.22
CA ALA A 24 6.89 -12.83 -18.09
C ALA A 24 7.77 -11.92 -17.24
N ALA A 25 9.06 -12.01 -17.47
CA ALA A 25 9.99 -11.19 -16.73
C ALA A 25 9.67 -9.71 -16.90
N GLU A 26 9.25 -9.31 -18.07
CA GLU A 26 8.90 -7.93 -18.31
C GLU A 26 7.74 -7.50 -17.48
N THR A 27 6.74 -8.36 -17.32
CA THR A 27 5.58 -8.02 -16.53
C THR A 27 5.96 -7.88 -15.07
N ASP A 28 6.80 -8.79 -14.57
CA ASP A 28 7.22 -8.72 -13.18
C ASP A 28 8.04 -7.47 -12.94
N ALA A 29 8.90 -7.11 -13.89
CA ALA A 29 9.71 -5.91 -13.74
C ALA A 29 8.81 -4.68 -13.70
N ARG A 30 7.79 -4.64 -14.54
CA ARG A 30 6.89 -3.52 -14.55
C ARG A 30 6.11 -3.44 -13.23
N ILE A 31 5.68 -4.56 -12.70
CA ILE A 31 4.96 -4.57 -11.44
C ILE A 31 5.87 -4.08 -10.32
N ARG A 32 7.14 -4.47 -10.32
CA ARG A 32 8.06 -4.01 -9.32
C ARG A 32 8.26 -2.51 -9.43
N ASP A 33 8.31 -1.99 -10.64
CA ASP A 33 8.45 -0.56 -10.83
C ASP A 33 7.22 0.16 -10.29
N VAL A 34 6.04 -0.42 -10.49
CA VAL A 34 4.81 0.16 -9.98
C VAL A 34 4.85 0.19 -8.45
N ILE A 35 5.27 -0.92 -7.84
CA ILE A 35 5.36 -1.00 -6.40
C ILE A 35 6.36 0.03 -5.87
N ASP A 36 7.49 0.16 -6.54
CA ASP A 36 8.51 1.10 -6.11
C ASP A 36 8.05 2.54 -6.27
N ALA A 37 7.20 2.80 -7.25
CA ALA A 37 6.70 4.15 -7.46
C ALA A 37 5.60 4.49 -6.45
N VAL A 38 4.73 3.55 -6.17
CA VAL A 38 3.60 3.79 -5.29
C VAL A 38 3.97 3.83 -3.82
N SER A 39 4.84 2.93 -3.40
CA SER A 39 5.15 2.79 -1.99
C SER A 39 5.56 4.07 -1.27
N PRO A 40 6.54 4.80 -1.77
CA PRO A 40 6.93 6.00 -1.03
C PRO A 40 5.87 7.09 -1.04
N VAL A 41 5.17 7.24 -2.15
CA VAL A 41 4.17 8.29 -2.24
C VAL A 41 2.97 7.97 -1.34
N LEU A 42 2.51 6.74 -1.40
CA LEU A 42 1.38 6.35 -0.58
C LEU A 42 1.78 6.35 0.90
N GLY A 43 3.00 5.90 1.20
CA GLY A 43 3.48 5.92 2.57
C GLY A 43 3.45 7.33 3.14
N MET A 44 3.87 8.29 2.35
CA MET A 44 3.85 9.67 2.79
C MET A 44 2.43 10.15 2.98
N ARG A 45 1.56 9.84 2.04
CA ARG A 45 0.20 10.30 2.13
C ARG A 45 -0.59 9.69 3.27
N LEU A 46 -0.21 8.49 3.67
CA LEU A 46 -0.88 7.83 4.78
C LEU A 46 -0.23 8.11 6.13
N GLY A 47 0.84 8.89 6.12
CA GLY A 47 1.51 9.21 7.36
C GLY A 47 2.42 8.10 7.87
N LEU A 48 2.74 7.13 7.02
CA LEU A 48 3.58 6.01 7.41
C LEU A 48 5.05 6.22 7.04
N GLY A 49 5.31 7.23 6.23
CA GLY A 49 6.68 7.52 5.81
C GLY A 49 7.02 6.90 4.47
N PRO A 50 7.98 7.47 3.77
CA PRO A 50 8.33 7.00 2.42
C PRO A 50 9.06 5.66 2.42
N GLY A 51 9.57 5.23 3.56
CA GLY A 51 10.28 3.95 3.61
C GLY A 51 9.41 2.79 4.07
N HIS A 52 8.11 3.03 4.24
CA HIS A 52 7.24 1.99 4.74
C HIS A 52 7.06 0.86 3.71
N THR A 53 7.14 -0.37 4.19
CA THR A 53 6.91 -1.53 3.33
C THR A 53 5.51 -2.03 3.62
N PHE A 54 4.66 -1.98 2.61
CA PHE A 54 3.28 -2.41 2.79
C PHE A 54 3.16 -3.93 2.82
N THR A 55 2.42 -4.44 3.78
CA THR A 55 2.19 -5.87 3.91
C THR A 55 0.74 -6.09 4.33
N LYS A 56 0.31 -7.31 4.29
CA LYS A 56 -1.04 -7.65 4.68
C LYS A 56 -1.36 -7.21 6.10
N ALA A 57 -0.37 -7.08 6.92
CA ALA A 57 -0.59 -6.66 8.30
C ALA A 57 -1.05 -5.22 8.40
N ASP A 58 -0.90 -4.45 7.35
CA ASP A 58 -1.31 -3.06 7.36
C ASP A 58 -2.82 -2.85 7.24
N GLY A 59 -3.56 -3.90 7.00
CA GLY A 59 -5.02 -3.79 6.97
C GLY A 59 -5.52 -2.88 5.85
N GLU A 60 -6.20 -1.82 6.21
CA GLU A 60 -6.71 -0.89 5.25
C GLU A 60 -5.66 -0.29 4.37
N ALA A 61 -4.52 0.03 4.91
CA ALA A 61 -3.43 0.57 4.12
C ALA A 61 -2.98 -0.42 3.05
N TRP A 62 -3.04 -1.71 3.35
CA TRP A 62 -2.68 -2.73 2.38
C TRP A 62 -3.67 -2.72 1.21
N ALA A 63 -4.97 -2.58 1.51
CA ALA A 63 -5.98 -2.54 0.46
C ALA A 63 -5.78 -1.30 -0.40
N LEU A 64 -5.48 -0.17 0.21
CA LEU A 64 -5.24 1.04 -0.54
C LEU A 64 -4.00 0.90 -1.41
N PHE A 65 -2.98 0.25 -0.88
CA PHE A 65 -1.74 0.02 -1.61
C PHE A 65 -2.01 -0.80 -2.88
N LEU A 66 -2.78 -1.87 -2.75
CA LEU A 66 -3.07 -2.71 -3.91
C LEU A 66 -3.86 -1.95 -4.97
N ASN A 67 -4.83 -1.15 -4.53
CA ASN A 67 -5.61 -0.38 -5.47
C ASN A 67 -4.78 0.71 -6.14
N ALA A 68 -3.88 1.32 -5.37
CA ALA A 68 -3.01 2.34 -5.94
C ALA A 68 -2.09 1.73 -6.99
N CYS A 69 -1.59 0.53 -6.73
CA CYS A 69 -0.75 -0.14 -7.70
C CYS A 69 -1.53 -0.47 -8.98
N LEU A 70 -2.79 -0.83 -8.82
CA LEU A 70 -3.61 -1.14 -9.97
C LEU A 70 -3.79 0.11 -10.83
N TYR A 71 -4.03 1.25 -10.20
CA TYR A 71 -4.17 2.50 -10.95
C TYR A 71 -2.85 2.91 -11.58
N GLU A 72 -1.76 2.77 -10.85
CA GLU A 72 -0.46 3.16 -11.40
C GLU A 72 -0.08 2.26 -12.58
N PHE A 73 -0.43 0.99 -12.52
CA PHE A 73 -0.12 0.07 -13.60
C PHE A 73 -0.79 0.55 -14.90
N SER A 74 -1.91 1.26 -14.77
CA SER A 74 -2.62 1.81 -15.91
C SER A 74 -2.29 3.29 -16.13
N ASP A 75 -1.26 3.79 -15.47
CA ASP A 75 -0.84 5.17 -15.56
C ASP A 75 -1.94 6.13 -15.16
N ALA A 76 -2.71 5.76 -14.18
CA ALA A 76 -3.84 6.56 -13.73
C ALA A 76 -3.82 6.83 -12.24
N LEU A 77 -2.62 6.93 -11.65
CA LEU A 77 -2.50 7.14 -10.22
C LEU A 77 -3.19 8.43 -9.77
N ASP A 78 -3.21 9.43 -10.63
CA ASP A 78 -3.88 10.69 -10.29
C ASP A 78 -5.35 10.43 -10.03
N ASP A 79 -5.95 9.50 -10.75
CA ASP A 79 -7.36 9.19 -10.57
C ASP A 79 -7.56 8.47 -9.24
N PHE A 80 -6.56 7.72 -8.80
CA PHE A 80 -6.65 7.02 -7.54
C PHE A 80 -6.81 8.04 -6.40
N TRP A 81 -6.02 9.13 -6.44
CA TRP A 81 -6.07 10.10 -5.37
C TRP A 81 -7.44 10.75 -5.28
N VAL A 82 -8.13 10.88 -6.39
CA VAL A 82 -9.45 11.46 -6.39
C VAL A 82 -10.49 10.44 -5.95
N ALA A 83 -10.42 9.25 -6.52
CA ALA A 83 -11.40 8.21 -6.22
C ALA A 83 -11.36 7.73 -4.78
N TYR A 84 -10.16 7.66 -4.21
CA TYR A 84 -10.00 7.15 -2.87
C TYR A 84 -9.65 8.22 -1.83
N ALA A 85 -9.90 9.47 -2.13
CA ALA A 85 -9.56 10.55 -1.21
C ALA A 85 -10.10 10.35 0.20
N PRO A 86 -11.37 9.97 0.36
CA PRO A 86 -11.88 9.79 1.72
C PRO A 86 -11.19 8.65 2.45
N GLU A 87 -10.93 7.57 1.73
CA GLU A 87 -10.29 6.41 2.35
C GLU A 87 -8.84 6.70 2.73
N VAL A 88 -8.15 7.44 1.87
CA VAL A 88 -6.77 7.80 2.17
C VAL A 88 -6.74 8.71 3.39
N LEU A 89 -7.65 9.66 3.47
CA LEU A 89 -7.69 10.57 4.60
C LEU A 89 -8.02 9.81 5.88
N ALA A 90 -8.99 8.92 5.83
CA ALA A 90 -9.36 8.15 7.00
C ALA A 90 -8.21 7.28 7.48
N CYS A 91 -7.51 6.66 6.56
CA CYS A 91 -6.40 5.80 6.91
C CYS A 91 -5.26 6.64 7.51
N ARG A 92 -5.03 7.81 6.95
CA ARG A 92 -3.99 8.68 7.47
C ARG A 92 -4.30 9.11 8.89
N LEU A 93 -5.54 9.49 9.15
CA LEU A 93 -5.93 9.92 10.47
C LEU A 93 -5.77 8.78 11.48
N THR A 94 -6.11 7.57 11.08
CA THR A 94 -5.97 6.43 11.95
C THR A 94 -4.49 6.17 12.23
N SER A 95 -3.64 6.33 11.24
CA SER A 95 -2.22 6.10 11.42
C SER A 95 -1.59 7.12 12.37
N MET A 96 -2.20 8.27 12.51
CA MET A 96 -1.66 9.30 13.36
C MET A 96 -2.12 9.17 14.81
N LEU A 97 -3.02 8.25 15.07
CA LEU A 97 -3.47 8.06 16.44
C LEU A 97 -2.52 7.18 17.22
N PRO A 98 -2.45 7.34 18.51
CA PRO A 98 -1.57 6.51 19.32
C PRO A 98 -2.04 5.07 19.24
N GLU A 99 -1.12 4.17 19.54
CA GLU A 99 -1.45 2.77 19.51
C GLU A 99 -2.55 2.51 20.45
N GLU A 100 -3.43 1.61 20.07
CA GLU A 100 -4.45 1.28 20.90
C GLU A 100 -4.12 0.99 22.27
N GLY A 101 -3.18 0.21 22.52
CA GLY A 101 -2.80 -0.11 23.84
C GLY A 101 -2.52 1.11 24.66
N GLU A 102 -1.83 1.99 24.11
CA GLU A 102 -1.50 3.16 24.80
C GLU A 102 -2.67 4.00 25.05
N VAL A 103 -3.46 4.14 24.10
CA VAL A 103 -4.60 4.92 24.27
C VAL A 103 -5.47 4.36 25.29
N GLY A 104 -5.66 3.13 25.20
CA GLY A 104 -6.50 2.51 26.10
C GLY A 104 -6.11 2.97 27.37
N GLY A 105 -4.97 3.00 27.47
CA GLY A 105 -4.57 3.37 28.66
C GLY A 105 -4.99 4.74 28.74
N GLY A 106 -4.56 5.31 27.92
CA GLY A 106 -4.71 6.59 28.10
C GLY A 106 -5.98 7.03 28.15
N ALA A 107 -6.42 6.63 27.53
CA ALA A 107 -7.49 7.22 27.46
C ALA A 107 -8.17 7.44 28.55
N GLU A 108 -7.76 7.19 28.63
CA GLU A 108 -8.22 7.50 29.05
C GLU A 108 -8.28 8.15 29.58
N ALA A 109 -8.09 8.14 29.62
CA ALA A 109 -8.01 8.80 30.03
C ALA A 109 -8.05 9.17 30.20
#